data_0971910326b5844aa02ab10143464d2c
#
_entry.id   0971910326b5844aa02ab10143464d2c
#
_cell.length_a   1.000
_cell.length_b   1.000
_cell.length_c   1.000
_cell.angle_alpha   90.00
_cell.angle_beta   90.00
_cell.angle_gamma   90.00
#
_symmetry.space_group_name_H-M   'P 1'
#
loop_
_entity.id
_entity.type
_entity.pdbx_description
1 polymer ?
#
loop_
_entity_poly.entity_id
_entity_poly.type
_entity_poly.pdbx_seq_one_letter_code
_entity_poly.pdbx_strand_id
1 'polypeptide(L)'
;LQLMWRVLEKIKSENKTIKPLHVITTDTLVENPIVALWVNTSLDLLREKAQNEGLPIFPKLLTPNIQETFWVNLIGRGYPAPNTKFRWCTERMKIRPSDRFLRKLSAESGEAVLVVGTRKAESSNRAQSIAKFEKEATRENFNPHVNLSNVSSFLPIKDWSNDDVWLYLLQEKSPWGINNKDLLTMYQGATDGGECPLVVDTSTPSCGDSRFGCWVCTLVKQDKSMSAMVQNDSEKTWMEPLLQLRNNLNEKDHEKRDFRRLTGNVQLMPNDDEKSVPGPYLKKTREDWLEQLLKAQMKIRENKQLPEEIKNIQLISQEELDEIRNIWFYDKIEIDDSLPTICEKFAKGEYHFESLEDNHIFDFEILKILKDTCKDDEMIFEIAKGLLEVERKHFKSARRTGLFDEFENIFKKSFYKDRTDAIDYAKEKKKIKIAAEKQLPLTGTE
;
A
#
# COMPACT_ATOMS: atom_id res chain seq x y z
N LEU A 1 9.10 -7.19 21.42
CA LEU A 1 10.29 -7.90 20.98
C LEU A 1 11.31 -8.09 22.11
N GLN A 2 11.65 -7.03 22.87
CA GLN A 2 12.59 -7.12 24.01
C GLN A 2 12.13 -8.15 25.06
N LEU A 3 10.83 -8.21 25.37
CA LEU A 3 10.27 -9.24 26.25
C LEU A 3 10.52 -10.67 25.74
N MET A 4 10.32 -10.90 24.43
CA MET A 4 10.57 -12.20 23.82
C MET A 4 12.05 -12.57 23.87
N TRP A 5 12.94 -11.62 23.63
CA TRP A 5 14.38 -11.84 23.79
C TRP A 5 14.72 -12.33 25.18
N ARG A 6 14.28 -11.62 26.23
CA ARG A 6 14.54 -11.99 27.62
C ARG A 6 13.97 -13.35 28.01
N VAL A 7 12.80 -13.71 27.43
CA VAL A 7 12.25 -15.07 27.60
C VAL A 7 13.18 -16.12 27.02
N LEU A 8 13.75 -15.87 25.83
CA LEU A 8 14.68 -16.82 25.20
C LEU A 8 16.00 -16.92 25.97
N GLU A 9 16.54 -15.82 26.48
CA GLU A 9 17.72 -15.82 27.39
C GLU A 9 17.45 -16.70 28.63
N LYS A 10 16.28 -16.54 29.25
CA LYS A 10 15.88 -17.34 30.40
C LYS A 10 15.75 -18.83 30.07
N ILE A 11 15.08 -19.17 28.97
CA ILE A 11 14.95 -20.57 28.52
C ILE A 11 16.33 -21.17 28.27
N LYS A 12 17.25 -20.40 27.66
CA LYS A 12 18.62 -20.83 27.39
C LYS A 12 19.40 -21.08 28.70
N SER A 13 19.28 -20.18 29.67
CA SER A 13 19.96 -20.34 30.99
C SER A 13 19.47 -21.56 31.77
N GLU A 14 18.23 -21.99 31.52
CA GLU A 14 17.63 -23.20 32.07
C GLU A 14 17.95 -24.48 31.27
N ASN A 15 18.83 -24.40 30.24
CA ASN A 15 19.18 -25.49 29.34
C ASN A 15 17.98 -26.18 28.66
N LYS A 16 16.89 -25.44 28.45
CA LYS A 16 15.70 -25.92 27.74
C LYS A 16 15.82 -25.73 26.24
N THR A 17 15.15 -26.57 25.48
CA THR A 17 15.09 -26.44 24.02
C THR A 17 14.36 -25.16 23.61
N ILE A 18 15.02 -24.36 22.77
CA ILE A 18 14.49 -23.12 22.25
C ILE A 18 13.95 -23.36 20.83
N LYS A 19 12.70 -22.96 20.58
CA LYS A 19 12.14 -22.92 19.23
C LYS A 19 12.63 -21.68 18.49
N PRO A 20 12.79 -21.75 17.14
CA PRO A 20 13.16 -20.58 16.34
C PRO A 20 12.18 -19.41 16.51
N LEU A 21 12.71 -18.20 16.68
CA LEU A 21 11.94 -16.95 16.72
C LEU A 21 12.22 -16.17 15.43
N HIS A 22 11.21 -16.05 14.56
CA HIS A 22 11.28 -15.19 13.39
C HIS A 22 10.75 -13.80 13.74
N VAL A 23 11.62 -12.79 13.63
CA VAL A 23 11.25 -11.38 13.82
C VAL A 23 10.92 -10.81 12.46
N ILE A 24 9.64 -10.68 12.17
CA ILE A 24 9.17 -10.16 10.88
C ILE A 24 8.73 -8.71 10.99
N THR A 25 9.11 -7.90 10.03
CA THR A 25 8.57 -6.56 9.78
C THR A 25 8.26 -6.42 8.30
N THR A 26 7.22 -5.66 7.98
CA THR A 26 6.86 -5.38 6.57
C THR A 26 7.39 -4.01 6.18
N ASP A 27 8.20 -3.98 5.13
CA ASP A 27 8.53 -2.75 4.43
C ASP A 27 7.56 -2.57 3.26
N THR A 28 6.81 -1.50 3.28
CA THR A 28 5.86 -1.16 2.20
C THR A 28 6.54 -0.51 1.01
N LEU A 29 7.85 -0.29 1.05
CA LEU A 29 8.66 0.44 0.08
C LEU A 29 8.31 1.93 -0.04
N VAL A 30 7.40 2.41 0.80
CA VAL A 30 6.97 3.80 0.93
C VAL A 30 6.84 4.23 2.40
N GLU A 31 7.61 3.59 3.29
CA GLU A 31 7.68 3.97 4.70
C GLU A 31 8.38 5.34 4.86
N ASN A 32 8.11 6.02 5.97
CA ASN A 32 8.87 7.23 6.30
C ASN A 32 10.37 6.89 6.32
N PRO A 33 11.24 7.59 5.56
CA PRO A 33 12.64 7.22 5.40
C PRO A 33 13.42 7.15 6.71
N ILE A 34 13.13 8.03 7.68
CA ILE A 34 13.77 8.01 9.01
C ILE A 34 13.40 6.73 9.77
N VAL A 35 12.12 6.35 9.68
CA VAL A 35 11.63 5.13 10.35
C VAL A 35 12.18 3.88 9.65
N ALA A 36 12.24 3.87 8.32
CA ALA A 36 12.82 2.76 7.55
C ALA A 36 14.29 2.54 7.92
N LEU A 37 15.09 3.62 7.99
CA LEU A 37 16.50 3.56 8.41
C LEU A 37 16.63 3.00 9.83
N TRP A 38 15.83 3.50 10.78
CA TRP A 38 15.84 3.02 12.16
C TRP A 38 15.47 1.54 12.27
N VAL A 39 14.47 1.08 11.50
CA VAL A 39 14.06 -0.34 11.46
C VAL A 39 15.18 -1.21 10.91
N ASN A 40 15.79 -0.82 9.79
CA ASN A 40 16.88 -1.59 9.16
C ASN A 40 18.08 -1.73 10.09
N THR A 41 18.55 -0.62 10.68
CA THR A 41 19.63 -0.62 11.67
C THR A 41 19.28 -1.51 12.86
N SER A 42 18.03 -1.45 13.33
CA SER A 42 17.55 -2.30 14.44
C SER A 42 17.61 -3.78 14.11
N LEU A 43 17.22 -4.16 12.89
CA LEU A 43 17.23 -5.56 12.44
C LEU A 43 18.66 -6.09 12.29
N ASP A 44 19.60 -5.25 11.82
CA ASP A 44 21.00 -5.64 11.66
C ASP A 44 21.68 -5.86 13.01
N LEU A 45 21.53 -4.93 13.94
CA LEU A 45 22.04 -5.08 15.32
C LEU A 45 21.42 -6.29 16.02
N LEU A 46 20.13 -6.51 15.84
CA LEU A 46 19.43 -7.68 16.40
C LEU A 46 19.97 -8.98 15.83
N ARG A 47 20.27 -9.03 14.53
CA ARG A 47 20.84 -10.21 13.85
C ARG A 47 22.24 -10.52 14.38
N GLU A 48 23.10 -9.50 14.44
CA GLU A 48 24.48 -9.63 14.95
C GLU A 48 24.48 -10.12 16.41
N LYS A 49 23.70 -9.48 17.25
CA LYS A 49 23.63 -9.82 18.67
C LYS A 49 23.08 -11.23 18.91
N ALA A 50 22.05 -11.62 18.17
CA ALA A 50 21.47 -12.97 18.27
C ALA A 50 22.49 -14.05 17.88
N GLN A 51 23.28 -13.81 16.82
CA GLN A 51 24.36 -14.72 16.42
C GLN A 51 25.45 -14.83 17.49
N ASN A 52 25.91 -13.69 18.02
CA ASN A 52 26.95 -13.64 19.06
C ASN A 52 26.51 -14.35 20.34
N GLU A 53 25.24 -14.29 20.67
CA GLU A 53 24.68 -14.96 21.84
C GLU A 53 24.19 -16.39 21.58
N GLY A 54 24.27 -16.87 20.34
CA GLY A 54 23.78 -18.19 19.95
C GLY A 54 22.29 -18.39 20.25
N LEU A 55 21.47 -17.34 20.03
CA LEU A 55 20.02 -17.40 20.13
C LEU A 55 19.41 -17.65 18.74
N PRO A 56 18.43 -18.56 18.61
CA PRO A 56 17.81 -18.86 17.33
C PRO A 56 16.77 -17.78 16.94
N ILE A 57 17.23 -16.55 16.78
CA ILE A 57 16.42 -15.39 16.40
C ILE A 57 16.78 -14.98 14.97
N PHE A 58 15.78 -14.93 14.10
CA PHE A 58 15.93 -14.70 12.67
C PHE A 58 15.15 -13.46 12.22
N PRO A 59 15.79 -12.27 12.20
CA PRO A 59 15.18 -11.05 11.68
C PRO A 59 14.95 -11.14 10.18
N LYS A 60 13.77 -10.73 9.72
CA LYS A 60 13.39 -10.74 8.32
C LYS A 60 12.54 -9.53 7.94
N LEU A 61 12.98 -8.79 6.93
CA LEU A 61 12.21 -7.76 6.26
C LEU A 61 11.34 -8.41 5.18
N LEU A 62 10.05 -8.15 5.20
CA LEU A 62 9.09 -8.65 4.23
C LEU A 62 8.64 -7.51 3.31
N THR A 63 8.71 -7.73 2.01
CA THR A 63 8.28 -6.76 1.01
C THR A 63 7.07 -7.26 0.23
N PRO A 64 6.24 -6.38 -0.32
CA PRO A 64 5.20 -6.77 -1.28
C PRO A 64 5.85 -7.33 -2.56
N ASN A 65 5.10 -8.16 -3.30
CA ASN A 65 5.49 -8.48 -4.66
C ASN A 65 5.43 -7.21 -5.52
N ILE A 66 6.22 -7.14 -6.58
CA ILE A 66 6.31 -5.95 -7.42
C ILE A 66 4.95 -5.45 -7.90
N GLN A 67 4.07 -6.34 -8.31
CA GLN A 67 2.71 -6.02 -8.75
C GLN A 67 1.77 -5.51 -7.65
N GLU A 68 2.20 -5.61 -6.39
CA GLU A 68 1.44 -5.23 -5.20
C GLU A 68 1.96 -3.93 -4.57
N THR A 69 3.07 -3.35 -5.08
CA THR A 69 3.68 -2.13 -4.56
C THR A 69 2.79 -0.89 -4.76
N PHE A 70 3.10 0.16 -4.03
CA PHE A 70 2.28 1.39 -4.06
C PHE A 70 2.25 2.03 -5.44
N TRP A 71 3.42 2.25 -6.04
CA TRP A 71 3.52 2.98 -7.30
C TRP A 71 3.01 2.17 -8.49
N VAL A 72 3.24 0.87 -8.53
CA VAL A 72 2.68 0.00 -9.56
C VAL A 72 1.15 0.04 -9.56
N ASN A 73 0.52 0.07 -8.38
CA ASN A 73 -0.93 0.17 -8.31
C ASN A 73 -1.46 1.57 -8.61
N LEU A 74 -0.82 2.62 -8.08
CA LEU A 74 -1.28 3.99 -8.28
C LEU A 74 -0.96 4.51 -9.70
N ILE A 75 0.30 4.41 -10.12
CA ILE A 75 0.78 4.93 -11.40
C ILE A 75 0.52 3.92 -12.53
N GLY A 76 0.86 2.65 -12.34
CA GLY A 76 0.67 1.62 -13.36
C GLY A 76 -0.81 1.35 -13.62
N ARG A 77 -1.55 0.88 -12.62
CA ARG A 77 -2.96 0.50 -12.76
C ARG A 77 -3.92 1.68 -12.72
N GLY A 78 -3.48 2.83 -12.19
CA GLY A 78 -4.31 4.01 -12.01
C GLY A 78 -5.27 3.91 -10.82
N TYR A 79 -4.95 3.09 -9.81
CA TYR A 79 -5.79 3.01 -8.61
C TYR A 79 -5.84 4.37 -7.91
N PRO A 80 -7.00 4.77 -7.40
CA PRO A 80 -7.09 6.00 -6.60
C PRO A 80 -6.20 5.90 -5.37
N ALA A 81 -5.67 7.03 -4.92
CA ALA A 81 -5.00 7.09 -3.64
C ALA A 81 -5.87 6.46 -2.54
N PRO A 82 -5.28 5.70 -1.61
CA PRO A 82 -6.03 4.98 -0.58
C PRO A 82 -6.93 5.90 0.23
N ASN A 83 -8.12 5.42 0.59
CA ASN A 83 -9.05 6.15 1.43
C ASN A 83 -9.75 5.20 2.41
N THR A 84 -10.54 5.73 3.33
CA THR A 84 -11.19 4.93 4.39
C THR A 84 -12.07 3.80 3.87
N LYS A 85 -12.63 3.93 2.65
CA LYS A 85 -13.48 2.93 2.00
C LYS A 85 -12.72 1.99 1.07
N PHE A 86 -11.51 2.37 0.62
CA PHE A 86 -10.72 1.60 -0.33
C PHE A 86 -9.25 1.55 0.09
N ARG A 87 -8.95 0.66 1.04
CA ARG A 87 -7.63 0.46 1.66
C ARG A 87 -6.81 -0.64 0.97
N TRP A 88 -6.71 -0.60 -0.33
CA TRP A 88 -5.97 -1.61 -1.10
C TRP A 88 -4.49 -1.77 -0.67
N CYS A 89 -3.89 -0.67 -0.19
CA CYS A 89 -2.50 -0.67 0.28
C CYS A 89 -2.29 -1.58 1.50
N THR A 90 -3.22 -1.59 2.47
CA THR A 90 -3.11 -2.41 3.69
C THR A 90 -3.08 -3.89 3.36
N GLU A 91 -4.00 -4.32 2.51
CA GLU A 91 -4.10 -5.72 2.06
C GLU A 91 -2.83 -6.15 1.33
N ARG A 92 -2.42 -5.40 0.30
CA ARG A 92 -1.35 -5.78 -0.62
C ARG A 92 0.04 -5.67 -0.02
N MET A 93 0.29 -4.56 0.73
CA MET A 93 1.63 -4.23 1.15
C MET A 93 1.95 -4.67 2.58
N LYS A 94 0.95 -4.95 3.43
CA LYS A 94 1.16 -5.35 4.83
C LYS A 94 0.67 -6.77 5.11
N ILE A 95 -0.60 -7.08 4.76
CA ILE A 95 -1.20 -8.37 5.12
C ILE A 95 -0.62 -9.50 4.26
N ARG A 96 -0.65 -9.38 2.94
CA ARG A 96 -0.20 -10.45 2.04
C ARG A 96 1.26 -10.87 2.23
N PRO A 97 2.25 -9.97 2.38
CA PRO A 97 3.62 -10.38 2.67
C PRO A 97 3.73 -11.20 3.95
N SER A 98 3.04 -10.79 5.01
CA SER A 98 3.00 -11.51 6.29
C SER A 98 2.32 -12.87 6.16
N ASP A 99 1.17 -12.94 5.51
CA ASP A 99 0.42 -14.19 5.30
C ASP A 99 1.22 -15.18 4.43
N ARG A 100 1.92 -14.71 3.40
CA ARG A 100 2.81 -15.56 2.58
C ARG A 100 3.92 -16.18 3.42
N PHE A 101 4.57 -15.37 4.25
CA PHE A 101 5.62 -15.84 5.14
C PHE A 101 5.10 -16.84 6.17
N LEU A 102 4.00 -16.52 6.85
CA LEU A 102 3.39 -17.39 7.87
C LEU A 102 2.90 -18.70 7.27
N ARG A 103 2.32 -18.68 6.07
CA ARG A 103 1.87 -19.89 5.35
C ARG A 103 3.05 -20.80 5.02
N LYS A 104 4.16 -20.22 4.55
CA LYS A 104 5.38 -20.99 4.30
C LYS A 104 5.91 -21.61 5.59
N LEU A 105 6.03 -20.81 6.65
CA LEU A 105 6.55 -21.26 7.95
C LEU A 105 5.67 -22.36 8.56
N SER A 106 4.36 -22.20 8.55
CA SER A 106 3.42 -23.20 9.10
C SER A 106 3.40 -24.49 8.27
N ALA A 107 3.63 -24.41 6.95
CA ALA A 107 3.76 -25.59 6.10
C ALA A 107 5.03 -26.40 6.41
N GLU A 108 6.14 -25.73 6.75
CA GLU A 108 7.41 -26.35 7.10
C GLU A 108 7.43 -26.90 8.54
N SER A 109 6.74 -26.25 9.47
CA SER A 109 6.82 -26.52 10.92
C SER A 109 5.55 -27.15 11.51
N GLY A 110 4.49 -27.31 10.71
CA GLY A 110 3.17 -27.83 11.12
C GLY A 110 2.27 -26.76 11.73
N GLU A 111 2.76 -25.96 12.68
CA GLU A 111 2.03 -24.85 13.29
C GLU A 111 2.97 -23.68 13.57
N ALA A 112 2.40 -22.48 13.67
CA ALA A 112 3.14 -21.27 14.05
C ALA A 112 2.36 -20.42 15.06
N VAL A 113 3.09 -19.71 15.93
CA VAL A 113 2.51 -18.72 16.85
C VAL A 113 2.97 -17.35 16.43
N LEU A 114 2.03 -16.49 16.05
CA LEU A 114 2.28 -15.08 15.74
C LEU A 114 2.18 -14.24 17.02
N VAL A 115 3.31 -13.73 17.49
CA VAL A 115 3.36 -12.85 18.66
C VAL A 115 3.20 -11.39 18.23
N VAL A 116 2.17 -10.71 18.72
CA VAL A 116 1.83 -9.33 18.31
C VAL A 116 1.76 -8.41 19.53
N GLY A 117 2.39 -7.23 19.40
CA GLY A 117 2.37 -6.19 20.45
C GLY A 117 1.11 -5.31 20.44
N THR A 118 -0.02 -5.82 19.99
CA THR A 118 -1.28 -5.08 19.95
C THR A 118 -1.90 -4.97 21.34
N ARG A 119 -2.47 -3.80 21.67
CA ARG A 119 -3.03 -3.49 22.98
C ARG A 119 -4.47 -2.96 22.88
N LYS A 120 -5.29 -3.25 23.90
CA LYS A 120 -6.67 -2.74 24.01
C LYS A 120 -6.70 -1.20 24.09
N ALA A 121 -5.71 -0.61 24.77
CA ALA A 121 -5.59 0.84 24.96
C ALA A 121 -5.31 1.64 23.67
N GLU A 122 -4.94 1.01 22.55
CA GLU A 122 -4.62 1.73 21.31
C GLU A 122 -5.84 2.31 20.58
N SER A 123 -6.99 1.66 20.67
CA SER A 123 -8.28 2.18 20.15
C SER A 123 -9.46 1.30 20.57
N SER A 124 -10.66 1.88 20.60
CA SER A 124 -11.92 1.16 20.85
C SER A 124 -12.14 0.01 19.86
N ASN A 125 -11.81 0.19 18.58
CA ASN A 125 -11.92 -0.87 17.57
C ASN A 125 -10.97 -2.05 17.88
N ARG A 126 -9.74 -1.77 18.36
CA ARG A 126 -8.81 -2.83 18.76
C ARG A 126 -9.29 -3.56 20.01
N ALA A 127 -9.78 -2.85 21.00
CA ALA A 127 -10.35 -3.44 22.19
C ALA A 127 -11.51 -4.40 21.85
N GLN A 128 -12.43 -3.97 20.99
CA GLN A 128 -13.55 -4.81 20.52
C GLN A 128 -13.08 -6.05 19.75
N SER A 129 -12.11 -5.86 18.83
CA SER A 129 -11.54 -6.98 18.07
C SER A 129 -10.85 -8.00 18.95
N ILE A 130 -10.05 -7.55 19.92
CA ILE A 130 -9.36 -8.43 20.88
C ILE A 130 -10.41 -9.18 21.71
N ALA A 131 -11.42 -8.50 22.26
CA ALA A 131 -12.49 -9.12 23.05
C ALA A 131 -13.29 -10.15 22.24
N LYS A 132 -13.51 -9.92 20.95
CA LYS A 132 -14.16 -10.90 20.06
C LYS A 132 -13.30 -12.16 19.92
N PHE A 133 -12.02 -12.02 19.58
CA PHE A 133 -11.12 -13.16 19.40
C PHE A 133 -10.85 -13.93 20.70
N GLU A 134 -10.83 -13.25 21.85
CA GLU A 134 -10.74 -13.91 23.17
C GLU A 134 -11.92 -14.86 23.42
N LYS A 135 -13.12 -14.54 22.93
CA LYS A 135 -14.30 -15.42 23.02
C LYS A 135 -14.24 -16.62 22.08
N GLU A 136 -13.54 -16.49 20.96
CA GLU A 136 -13.36 -17.53 19.94
C GLU A 136 -12.12 -18.39 20.21
N ALA A 137 -11.33 -18.07 21.25
CA ALA A 137 -10.09 -18.76 21.57
C ALA A 137 -10.34 -20.21 22.02
N THR A 138 -9.69 -21.15 21.38
CA THR A 138 -9.73 -22.58 21.73
C THR A 138 -8.72 -22.99 22.78
N ARG A 139 -7.67 -22.19 22.95
CA ARG A 139 -6.63 -22.33 23.99
C ARG A 139 -6.50 -21.01 24.73
N GLU A 140 -6.31 -21.06 26.04
CA GLU A 140 -6.08 -19.87 26.86
C GLU A 140 -4.93 -19.04 26.29
N ASN A 141 -5.15 -17.73 26.10
CA ASN A 141 -4.20 -16.74 25.53
C ASN A 141 -3.81 -16.92 24.05
N PHE A 142 -4.35 -17.90 23.33
CA PHE A 142 -4.09 -18.10 21.91
C PHE A 142 -5.36 -17.87 21.09
N ASN A 143 -5.34 -16.85 20.25
CA ASN A 143 -6.44 -16.52 19.36
C ASN A 143 -6.21 -17.14 17.98
N PRO A 144 -7.24 -17.62 17.27
CA PRO A 144 -7.10 -18.13 15.92
C PRO A 144 -6.67 -17.00 14.98
N HIS A 145 -5.81 -17.31 13.99
CA HIS A 145 -5.48 -16.36 12.93
C HIS A 145 -6.61 -16.30 11.90
N VAL A 146 -6.94 -15.09 11.41
CA VAL A 146 -8.10 -14.86 10.52
C VAL A 146 -8.04 -15.67 9.23
N ASN A 147 -6.84 -15.78 8.62
CA ASN A 147 -6.67 -16.35 7.28
C ASN A 147 -5.96 -17.71 7.26
N LEU A 148 -5.39 -18.16 8.38
CA LEU A 148 -4.51 -19.34 8.42
C LEU A 148 -4.88 -20.23 9.60
N SER A 149 -5.37 -21.46 9.31
CA SER A 149 -5.85 -22.40 10.32
C SER A 149 -4.75 -22.94 11.26
N ASN A 150 -3.52 -23.05 10.75
CA ASN A 150 -2.37 -23.57 11.51
C ASN A 150 -1.54 -22.47 12.18
N VAL A 151 -2.09 -21.25 12.29
CA VAL A 151 -1.44 -20.12 12.94
C VAL A 151 -2.32 -19.61 14.08
N SER A 152 -1.72 -19.48 15.25
CA SER A 152 -2.37 -18.85 16.40
C SER A 152 -1.71 -17.53 16.74
N SER A 153 -2.47 -16.57 17.26
CA SER A 153 -1.94 -15.26 17.67
C SER A 153 -1.86 -15.19 19.20
N PHE A 154 -0.72 -14.68 19.68
CA PHE A 154 -0.49 -14.43 21.11
C PHE A 154 -0.19 -12.94 21.34
N LEU A 155 -0.88 -12.32 22.29
CA LEU A 155 -0.80 -10.88 22.58
C LEU A 155 -0.27 -10.66 24.02
N PRO A 156 1.04 -10.73 24.26
CA PRO A 156 1.60 -10.71 25.62
C PRO A 156 1.39 -9.41 26.39
N ILE A 157 1.15 -8.29 25.69
CA ILE A 157 0.97 -6.97 26.29
C ILE A 157 -0.41 -6.36 26.02
N LYS A 158 -1.42 -7.21 25.75
CA LYS A 158 -2.77 -6.76 25.33
C LYS A 158 -3.43 -5.78 26.29
N ASP A 159 -3.14 -5.90 27.57
CA ASP A 159 -3.73 -5.09 28.64
C ASP A 159 -2.80 -3.94 29.13
N TRP A 160 -1.62 -3.77 28.51
CA TRP A 160 -0.72 -2.67 28.84
C TRP A 160 -1.28 -1.33 28.34
N SER A 161 -1.10 -0.30 29.15
CA SER A 161 -1.30 1.09 28.75
C SER A 161 -0.14 1.55 27.83
N ASN A 162 -0.24 2.75 27.30
CA ASN A 162 0.88 3.35 26.57
C ASN A 162 2.04 3.69 27.52
N ASP A 163 1.71 4.16 28.72
CA ASP A 163 2.71 4.50 29.72
C ASP A 163 3.47 3.28 30.23
N ASP A 164 2.80 2.14 30.38
CA ASP A 164 3.48 0.88 30.72
C ASP A 164 4.56 0.51 29.70
N VAL A 165 4.26 0.71 28.39
CA VAL A 165 5.23 0.46 27.32
C VAL A 165 6.42 1.39 27.42
N TRP A 166 6.19 2.71 27.60
CA TRP A 166 7.27 3.68 27.69
C TRP A 166 8.09 3.50 28.99
N LEU A 167 7.41 3.23 30.10
CA LEU A 167 8.09 2.95 31.37
C LEU A 167 9.02 1.75 31.23
N TYR A 168 8.55 0.65 30.64
CA TYR A 168 9.37 -0.53 30.36
C TYR A 168 10.57 -0.18 29.47
N LEU A 169 10.36 0.52 28.36
CA LEU A 169 11.43 0.88 27.43
C LEU A 169 12.47 1.83 28.04
N LEU A 170 12.08 2.69 28.97
CA LEU A 170 13.00 3.62 29.63
C LEU A 170 13.77 2.99 30.78
N GLN A 171 13.17 2.01 31.46
CA GLN A 171 13.80 1.28 32.55
C GLN A 171 14.71 0.15 32.06
N GLU A 172 14.35 -0.51 30.98
CA GLU A 172 15.05 -1.68 30.48
C GLU A 172 15.93 -1.34 29.28
N LYS A 173 17.19 -1.81 29.33
CA LYS A 173 18.08 -1.67 28.16
C LYS A 173 17.67 -2.63 27.05
N SER A 174 17.76 -2.17 25.81
CA SER A 174 17.57 -3.04 24.65
C SER A 174 18.65 -4.13 24.62
N PRO A 175 18.27 -5.40 24.52
CA PRO A 175 19.23 -6.51 24.49
C PRO A 175 20.22 -6.45 23.33
N TRP A 176 19.82 -5.88 22.18
CA TRP A 176 20.66 -5.77 20.98
C TRP A 176 21.38 -4.42 20.85
N GLY A 177 21.40 -3.60 21.90
CA GLY A 177 22.27 -2.42 22.00
C GLY A 177 21.69 -1.11 21.47
N ILE A 178 20.47 -1.09 20.89
CA ILE A 178 19.79 0.15 20.54
C ILE A 178 19.43 0.93 21.81
N ASN A 179 19.63 2.24 21.78
CA ASN A 179 19.20 3.09 22.85
C ASN A 179 17.70 3.42 22.73
N ASN A 180 16.90 2.95 23.68
CA ASN A 180 15.47 3.21 23.70
C ASN A 180 15.11 4.72 23.83
N LYS A 181 16.05 5.55 24.31
CA LYS A 181 15.87 7.01 24.35
C LYS A 181 15.86 7.63 22.95
N ASP A 182 16.59 7.06 22.00
CA ASP A 182 16.58 7.56 20.62
C ASP A 182 15.21 7.35 19.97
N LEU A 183 14.54 6.22 20.30
CA LEU A 183 13.16 6.00 19.92
C LEU A 183 12.22 7.05 20.53
N LEU A 184 12.40 7.36 21.83
CA LEU A 184 11.63 8.40 22.50
C LEU A 184 11.83 9.76 21.82
N THR A 185 13.08 10.14 21.52
CA THR A 185 13.41 11.40 20.84
C THR A 185 12.76 11.46 19.45
N MET A 186 12.76 10.35 18.72
CA MET A 186 12.08 10.27 17.40
C MET A 186 10.58 10.53 17.54
N TYR A 187 9.92 9.96 18.55
CA TYR A 187 8.50 10.20 18.82
C TYR A 187 8.24 11.64 19.26
N GLN A 188 9.06 12.23 20.12
CA GLN A 188 8.94 13.63 20.51
C GLN A 188 9.09 14.57 19.32
N GLY A 189 10.06 14.35 18.45
CA GLY A 189 10.26 15.15 17.24
C GLY A 189 9.11 15.08 16.24
N ALA A 190 8.28 14.03 16.34
CA ALA A 190 7.10 13.82 15.48
C ALA A 190 5.78 14.30 16.12
N THR A 191 5.83 14.95 17.28
CA THR A 191 4.66 15.52 17.95
C THR A 191 4.60 17.05 17.76
N ASP A 192 3.40 17.59 17.76
CA ASP A 192 3.16 19.03 17.70
C ASP A 192 3.73 19.67 19.00
N GLY A 193 4.69 20.59 18.85
CA GLY A 193 5.36 21.21 20.01
C GLY A 193 6.43 20.37 20.73
N GLY A 194 6.82 19.19 20.22
CA GLY A 194 7.86 18.37 20.82
C GLY A 194 7.48 17.74 22.17
N GLU A 195 6.20 17.55 22.42
CA GLU A 195 5.68 17.01 23.69
C GLU A 195 6.13 15.57 23.96
N CYS A 196 6.34 15.28 25.24
CA CYS A 196 6.71 13.92 25.68
C CYS A 196 5.56 12.94 25.42
N PRO A 197 5.83 11.75 24.85
CA PRO A 197 4.80 10.73 24.65
C PRO A 197 4.28 10.10 25.95
N LEU A 198 4.92 10.38 27.08
CA LEU A 198 4.41 10.00 28.41
C LEU A 198 3.29 10.97 28.82
N VAL A 199 2.15 10.43 29.19
CA VAL A 199 0.99 11.23 29.61
C VAL A 199 1.17 11.66 31.06
N VAL A 200 1.21 12.98 31.27
CA VAL A 200 1.15 13.58 32.61
C VAL A 200 -0.31 13.88 33.00
N ASP A 201 -1.20 14.00 32.01
CA ASP A 201 -2.62 14.28 32.19
C ASP A 201 -3.47 13.34 31.32
N THR A 202 -4.47 12.71 31.93
CA THR A 202 -5.40 11.74 31.28
C THR A 202 -6.32 12.39 30.22
N SER A 203 -6.38 13.69 30.14
CA SER A 203 -7.16 14.43 29.14
C SER A 203 -6.49 14.52 27.77
N THR A 204 -5.17 14.27 27.70
CA THR A 204 -4.40 14.34 26.46
C THR A 204 -4.11 12.92 25.95
N PRO A 205 -4.38 12.60 24.66
CA PRO A 205 -4.00 11.30 24.10
C PRO A 205 -2.49 11.10 24.21
N SER A 206 -2.07 9.97 24.75
CA SER A 206 -0.66 9.61 24.82
C SER A 206 -0.04 9.54 23.42
N CYS A 207 1.20 9.98 23.27
CA CYS A 207 1.96 10.13 22.01
C CYS A 207 1.54 11.31 21.12
N GLY A 208 0.81 12.32 21.61
CA GLY A 208 0.50 13.54 20.85
C GLY A 208 -0.06 13.28 19.45
N ASP A 209 -0.81 12.19 19.22
CA ASP A 209 -1.28 11.74 17.90
C ASP A 209 -0.16 11.40 16.89
N SER A 210 1.11 11.29 17.32
CA SER A 210 2.19 10.88 16.41
C SER A 210 1.99 9.45 15.94
N ARG A 211 1.89 9.27 14.64
CA ARG A 211 1.75 7.96 13.99
C ARG A 211 2.75 7.86 12.85
N PHE A 212 3.72 7.00 13.04
CA PHE A 212 4.58 6.63 11.93
C PHE A 212 3.89 5.65 11.01
N GLY A 213 3.97 5.90 9.72
CA GLY A 213 3.41 5.05 8.69
C GLY A 213 4.02 5.37 7.34
N CYS A 214 3.39 4.86 6.27
CA CYS A 214 3.81 5.17 4.92
C CYS A 214 3.68 6.68 4.67
N TRP A 215 4.74 7.32 4.17
CA TRP A 215 4.73 8.75 3.88
C TRP A 215 3.68 9.16 2.82
N VAL A 216 3.27 8.23 1.95
CA VAL A 216 2.22 8.41 0.95
C VAL A 216 0.80 8.26 1.51
N CYS A 217 0.61 8.12 2.82
CA CYS A 217 -0.67 7.77 3.42
C CYS A 217 -1.71 8.89 3.28
N THR A 218 -2.78 8.61 2.55
CA THR A 218 -3.93 9.51 2.34
C THR A 218 -5.18 9.11 3.14
N LEU A 219 -5.03 8.15 4.08
CA LEU A 219 -6.09 7.76 5.01
C LEU A 219 -6.35 8.82 6.08
N VAL A 220 -5.36 9.64 6.36
CA VAL A 220 -5.44 10.81 7.25
C VAL A 220 -5.44 12.08 6.42
N LYS A 221 -6.13 13.11 6.91
CA LYS A 221 -6.24 14.39 6.18
C LYS A 221 -4.86 15.06 6.03
N GLN A 222 -4.03 14.99 7.07
CA GLN A 222 -2.69 15.56 7.12
C GLN A 222 -1.74 14.59 7.81
N ASP A 223 -0.51 14.49 7.34
CA ASP A 223 0.55 13.78 8.05
C ASP A 223 1.18 14.71 9.09
N LYS A 224 0.62 14.69 10.30
CA LYS A 224 1.09 15.53 11.40
C LYS A 224 2.52 15.17 11.81
N SER A 225 2.85 13.88 11.81
CA SER A 225 4.17 13.40 12.26
C SER A 225 5.28 13.85 11.33
N MET A 226 5.12 13.71 10.02
CA MET A 226 6.11 14.21 9.06
C MET A 226 6.17 15.74 9.07
N SER A 227 5.01 16.43 9.16
CA SER A 227 4.98 17.89 9.25
C SER A 227 5.72 18.39 10.48
N ALA A 228 5.51 17.76 11.65
CA ALA A 228 6.21 18.11 12.87
C ALA A 228 7.72 17.85 12.78
N MET A 229 8.13 16.70 12.19
CA MET A 229 9.55 16.41 11.96
C MET A 229 10.24 17.48 11.12
N VAL A 230 9.60 17.94 10.04
CA VAL A 230 10.14 18.99 9.16
C VAL A 230 10.18 20.35 9.87
N GLN A 231 9.20 20.65 10.71
CA GLN A 231 9.12 21.92 11.43
C GLN A 231 10.07 22.00 12.64
N ASN A 232 10.20 20.89 13.38
CA ASN A 232 10.95 20.87 14.64
C ASN A 232 12.46 20.64 14.43
N ASP A 233 12.88 20.16 13.26
CA ASP A 233 14.25 19.77 13.00
C ASP A 233 14.69 20.24 11.59
N SER A 234 15.59 21.23 11.58
CA SER A 234 16.12 21.79 10.33
C SER A 234 16.87 20.75 9.47
N GLU A 235 17.44 19.71 10.10
CA GLU A 235 18.12 18.62 9.40
C GLU A 235 17.13 17.71 8.64
N LYS A 236 15.83 17.80 8.90
CA LYS A 236 14.77 17.01 8.28
C LYS A 236 13.99 17.75 7.20
N THR A 237 14.32 19.00 6.91
CA THR A 237 13.66 19.82 5.87
C THR A 237 13.72 19.19 4.47
N TRP A 238 14.68 18.31 4.22
CA TRP A 238 14.78 17.56 2.98
C TRP A 238 13.56 16.65 2.70
N MET A 239 12.75 16.32 3.71
CA MET A 239 11.51 15.54 3.53
C MET A 239 10.33 16.39 3.01
N GLU A 240 10.47 17.71 2.90
CA GLU A 240 9.39 18.58 2.41
C GLU A 240 8.84 18.18 1.03
N PRO A 241 9.65 17.78 0.04
CA PRO A 241 9.14 17.28 -1.24
C PRO A 241 8.23 16.04 -1.11
N LEU A 242 8.52 15.15 -0.15
CA LEU A 242 7.66 13.99 0.14
C LEU A 242 6.31 14.43 0.70
N LEU A 243 6.33 15.39 1.63
CA LEU A 243 5.11 15.93 2.23
C LEU A 243 4.24 16.65 1.20
N GLN A 244 4.86 17.42 0.29
CA GLN A 244 4.16 18.07 -0.82
C GLN A 244 3.51 17.05 -1.76
N LEU A 245 4.25 16.03 -2.21
CA LEU A 245 3.71 14.97 -3.07
C LEU A 245 2.56 14.23 -2.39
N ARG A 246 2.71 13.87 -1.12
CA ARG A 246 1.65 13.24 -0.32
C ARG A 246 0.39 14.11 -0.25
N ASN A 247 0.53 15.40 -0.06
CA ASN A 247 -0.60 16.32 0.01
C ASN A 247 -1.31 16.42 -1.34
N ASN A 248 -0.56 16.46 -2.45
CA ASN A 248 -1.13 16.41 -3.80
C ASN A 248 -1.91 15.11 -4.06
N LEU A 249 -1.40 13.96 -3.60
CA LEU A 249 -2.12 12.67 -3.68
C LEU A 249 -3.45 12.68 -2.90
N ASN A 250 -3.57 13.50 -1.85
CA ASN A 250 -4.77 13.60 -1.03
C ASN A 250 -5.85 14.54 -1.62
N GLU A 251 -5.53 15.29 -2.65
CA GLU A 251 -6.49 16.16 -3.33
C GLU A 251 -7.57 15.33 -4.03
N LYS A 252 -8.81 15.71 -3.79
CA LYS A 252 -9.99 15.07 -4.40
C LYS A 252 -10.33 15.79 -5.70
N ASP A 253 -9.66 15.41 -6.76
CA ASP A 253 -9.98 15.87 -8.09
C ASP A 253 -10.63 14.77 -8.91
N HIS A 254 -11.93 14.93 -9.16
CA HIS A 254 -12.72 13.96 -9.93
C HIS A 254 -12.39 14.00 -11.43
N GLU A 255 -11.85 15.12 -11.94
CA GLU A 255 -11.49 15.27 -13.36
C GLU A 255 -10.17 14.54 -13.70
N LYS A 256 -9.32 14.29 -12.70
CA LYS A 256 -8.11 13.47 -12.86
C LYS A 256 -8.41 11.97 -13.05
N ARG A 257 -9.69 11.58 -12.98
CA ARG A 257 -10.10 10.18 -12.94
C ARG A 257 -11.15 9.87 -14.00
N ASP A 258 -11.08 8.65 -14.52
CA ASP A 258 -12.13 8.12 -15.41
C ASP A 258 -13.48 8.12 -14.67
N PHE A 259 -14.55 8.40 -15.39
CA PHE A 259 -15.92 8.28 -14.87
C PHE A 259 -16.38 6.83 -14.78
N ARG A 260 -15.70 5.90 -15.47
CA ARG A 260 -15.94 4.45 -15.45
C ARG A 260 -15.11 3.77 -14.38
N ARG A 261 -15.66 2.76 -13.76
CA ARG A 261 -14.91 1.86 -12.87
C ARG A 261 -13.94 1.00 -13.69
N LEU A 262 -12.99 0.30 -13.02
CA LEU A 262 -12.05 -0.63 -13.68
C LEU A 262 -12.76 -1.69 -14.55
N THR A 263 -13.98 -2.07 -14.18
CA THR A 263 -14.83 -3.02 -14.92
C THR A 263 -15.56 -2.40 -16.11
N GLY A 264 -15.38 -1.11 -16.39
CA GLY A 264 -16.11 -0.35 -17.41
C GLY A 264 -17.49 0.15 -16.96
N ASN A 265 -18.05 -0.36 -15.88
CA ASN A 265 -19.36 0.05 -15.40
C ASN A 265 -19.33 1.44 -14.77
N VAL A 266 -20.44 2.17 -14.90
CA VAL A 266 -20.66 3.43 -14.20
C VAL A 266 -21.56 3.19 -12.98
N GLN A 267 -21.16 3.73 -11.85
CA GLN A 267 -21.89 3.67 -10.59
C GLN A 267 -22.16 5.08 -10.10
N LEU A 268 -23.43 5.41 -9.84
CA LEU A 268 -23.81 6.70 -9.28
C LEU A 268 -23.34 6.83 -7.82
N MET A 269 -23.06 8.04 -7.39
CA MET A 269 -22.77 8.30 -5.98
C MET A 269 -24.01 8.03 -5.12
N PRO A 270 -23.87 7.48 -3.90
CA PRO A 270 -25.02 7.15 -3.04
C PRO A 270 -25.94 8.31 -2.73
N ASN A 271 -25.41 9.52 -2.66
CA ASN A 271 -26.14 10.73 -2.25
C ASN A 271 -26.23 11.79 -3.35
N ASP A 272 -25.79 11.48 -4.57
CA ASP A 272 -25.78 12.44 -5.68
C ASP A 272 -25.84 11.67 -7.00
N ASP A 273 -27.04 11.50 -7.54
CA ASP A 273 -27.27 10.79 -8.79
C ASP A 273 -26.76 11.56 -10.02
N GLU A 274 -26.36 12.82 -9.85
CA GLU A 274 -25.73 13.62 -10.93
C GLU A 274 -24.23 13.34 -11.05
N LYS A 275 -23.66 12.54 -10.17
CA LYS A 275 -22.23 12.23 -10.17
C LYS A 275 -21.96 10.72 -10.17
N SER A 276 -21.00 10.32 -10.97
CA SER A 276 -20.47 8.95 -10.92
C SER A 276 -19.41 8.79 -9.86
N VAL A 277 -19.30 7.59 -9.30
CA VAL A 277 -18.15 7.21 -8.45
C VAL A 277 -16.91 7.14 -9.35
N PRO A 278 -15.87 7.97 -9.10
CA PRO A 278 -14.70 8.03 -9.97
C PRO A 278 -13.97 6.69 -10.07
N GLY A 279 -13.55 6.36 -11.25
CA GLY A 279 -12.77 5.17 -11.58
C GLY A 279 -11.27 5.34 -11.38
N PRO A 280 -10.43 4.72 -12.21
CA PRO A 280 -8.97 4.84 -12.15
C PRO A 280 -8.49 6.23 -12.59
N TYR A 281 -7.23 6.55 -12.27
CA TYR A 281 -6.58 7.74 -12.82
C TYR A 281 -6.42 7.66 -14.33
N LEU A 282 -6.68 8.78 -15.00
CA LEU A 282 -6.45 8.95 -16.43
C LEU A 282 -4.94 8.86 -16.75
N LYS A 283 -4.58 8.56 -17.99
CA LYS A 283 -3.20 8.46 -18.46
C LYS A 283 -2.38 9.68 -18.07
N LYS A 284 -2.82 10.88 -18.44
CA LYS A 284 -2.15 12.13 -18.12
C LYS A 284 -1.89 12.28 -16.62
N THR A 285 -2.84 11.91 -15.77
CA THR A 285 -2.68 12.00 -14.32
C THR A 285 -1.63 11.00 -13.81
N ARG A 286 -1.56 9.80 -14.38
CA ARG A 286 -0.55 8.80 -14.00
C ARG A 286 0.86 9.25 -14.40
N GLU A 287 1.00 9.85 -15.58
CA GLU A 287 2.24 10.49 -16.03
C GLU A 287 2.64 11.65 -15.11
N ASP A 288 1.70 12.52 -14.74
CA ASP A 288 1.93 13.62 -13.80
C ASP A 288 2.39 13.11 -12.41
N TRP A 289 1.84 12.00 -11.92
CA TRP A 289 2.29 11.39 -10.65
C TRP A 289 3.73 10.87 -10.75
N LEU A 290 4.08 10.22 -11.86
CA LEU A 290 5.45 9.77 -12.10
C LEU A 290 6.42 10.95 -12.16
N GLU A 291 6.07 12.02 -12.89
CA GLU A 291 6.87 13.24 -12.93
C GLU A 291 7.12 13.84 -11.54
N GLN A 292 6.05 13.98 -10.73
CA GLN A 292 6.15 14.55 -9.39
C GLN A 292 7.02 13.69 -8.48
N LEU A 293 6.90 12.37 -8.59
CA LEU A 293 7.71 11.42 -7.82
C LEU A 293 9.20 11.54 -8.15
N LEU A 294 9.56 11.54 -9.44
CA LEU A 294 10.94 11.68 -9.89
C LEU A 294 11.52 13.06 -9.54
N LYS A 295 10.75 14.13 -9.68
CA LYS A 295 11.13 15.47 -9.23
C LYS A 295 11.41 15.53 -7.73
N ALA A 296 10.56 14.88 -6.93
CA ALA A 296 10.76 14.80 -5.48
C ALA A 296 12.05 14.06 -5.14
N GLN A 297 12.31 12.92 -5.77
CA GLN A 297 13.55 12.15 -5.62
C GLN A 297 14.78 12.97 -5.92
N MET A 298 14.82 13.64 -7.07
CA MET A 298 15.96 14.46 -7.49
C MET A 298 16.17 15.65 -6.55
N LYS A 299 15.08 16.36 -6.19
CA LYS A 299 15.14 17.49 -5.26
C LYS A 299 15.70 17.11 -3.89
N ILE A 300 15.36 15.92 -3.41
CA ILE A 300 15.92 15.39 -2.16
C ILE A 300 17.43 15.16 -2.32
N ARG A 301 17.85 14.48 -3.38
CA ARG A 301 19.26 14.14 -3.62
C ARG A 301 20.16 15.35 -3.87
N GLU A 302 19.62 16.44 -4.37
CA GLU A 302 20.33 17.71 -4.56
C GLU A 302 20.63 18.44 -3.24
N ASN A 303 19.99 18.04 -2.15
CA ASN A 303 20.20 18.66 -0.84
C ASN A 303 21.58 18.26 -0.27
N LYS A 304 22.46 19.25 -0.10
CA LYS A 304 23.83 19.03 0.41
C LYS A 304 23.91 18.64 1.89
N GLN A 305 22.82 18.78 2.62
CA GLN A 305 22.75 18.49 4.06
C GLN A 305 22.12 17.12 4.34
N LEU A 306 21.99 16.27 3.33
CA LEU A 306 21.45 14.93 3.52
C LEU A 306 22.39 14.05 4.32
N PRO A 307 21.86 13.25 5.26
CA PRO A 307 22.60 12.14 5.84
C PRO A 307 23.10 11.19 4.75
N GLU A 308 24.33 10.65 4.90
CA GLU A 308 24.94 9.75 3.89
C GLU A 308 24.04 8.54 3.59
N GLU A 309 23.34 8.03 4.60
CA GLU A 309 22.43 6.87 4.49
C GLU A 309 21.21 7.17 3.59
N ILE A 310 20.87 8.44 3.41
CA ILE A 310 19.70 8.88 2.62
C ILE A 310 20.12 9.51 1.31
N LYS A 311 21.41 9.76 1.10
CA LYS A 311 21.94 10.47 -0.07
C LYS A 311 21.53 9.85 -1.41
N ASN A 312 21.38 8.52 -1.42
CA ASN A 312 20.96 7.76 -2.60
C ASN A 312 19.53 7.25 -2.48
N ILE A 313 18.67 8.01 -1.78
CA ILE A 313 17.26 7.60 -1.64
C ILE A 313 16.64 7.31 -3.00
N GLN A 314 15.97 6.17 -3.10
CA GLN A 314 15.22 5.74 -4.27
C GLN A 314 13.74 5.63 -3.89
N LEU A 315 12.90 6.48 -4.46
CA LEU A 315 11.47 6.53 -4.18
C LEU A 315 10.66 5.56 -5.05
N ILE A 316 11.25 5.13 -6.17
CA ILE A 316 10.69 4.12 -7.07
C ILE A 316 11.83 3.28 -7.64
N SER A 317 11.68 1.97 -7.65
CA SER A 317 12.72 1.06 -8.16
C SER A 317 12.64 0.88 -9.69
N GLN A 318 13.72 0.36 -10.30
CA GLN A 318 13.73 -0.01 -11.72
C GLN A 318 12.64 -1.05 -12.00
N GLU A 319 12.51 -2.06 -11.14
CA GLU A 319 11.53 -3.14 -11.28
C GLU A 319 10.08 -2.61 -11.23
N GLU A 320 9.81 -1.59 -10.41
CA GLU A 320 8.51 -0.93 -10.38
C GLU A 320 8.23 -0.18 -11.68
N LEU A 321 9.23 0.53 -12.20
CA LEU A 321 9.10 1.25 -13.48
C LEU A 321 8.90 0.29 -14.66
N ASP A 322 9.64 -0.82 -14.69
CA ASP A 322 9.46 -1.86 -15.71
C ASP A 322 8.06 -2.48 -15.66
N GLU A 323 7.55 -2.79 -14.46
CA GLU A 323 6.18 -3.30 -14.30
C GLU A 323 5.13 -2.24 -14.68
N ILE A 324 5.33 -0.95 -14.32
CA ILE A 324 4.44 0.14 -14.72
C ILE A 324 4.42 0.28 -16.24
N ARG A 325 5.60 0.24 -16.89
CA ARG A 325 5.74 0.31 -18.33
C ARG A 325 5.01 -0.85 -19.02
N ASN A 326 5.20 -2.08 -18.49
CA ASN A 326 4.50 -3.27 -19.00
C ASN A 326 2.97 -3.12 -18.90
N ILE A 327 2.46 -2.62 -17.75
CA ILE A 327 1.03 -2.37 -17.57
C ILE A 327 0.53 -1.30 -18.56
N TRP A 328 1.27 -0.20 -18.75
CA TRP A 328 0.87 0.83 -19.69
C TRP A 328 0.87 0.31 -21.12
N PHE A 329 1.93 -0.36 -21.51
CA PHE A 329 2.10 -0.82 -22.87
C PHE A 329 1.18 -2.00 -23.22
N TYR A 330 1.19 -3.07 -22.42
CA TYR A 330 0.46 -4.30 -22.73
C TYR A 330 -0.98 -4.33 -22.21
N ASP A 331 -1.25 -3.89 -20.99
CA ASP A 331 -2.59 -4.00 -20.41
C ASP A 331 -3.49 -2.82 -20.80
N LYS A 332 -2.91 -1.63 -20.95
CA LYS A 332 -3.65 -0.40 -21.31
C LYS A 332 -3.50 0.00 -22.76
N ILE A 333 -2.62 -0.67 -23.50
CA ILE A 333 -2.36 -0.42 -24.91
C ILE A 333 -1.96 1.06 -25.17
N GLU A 334 -1.10 1.59 -24.30
CA GLU A 334 -0.53 2.94 -24.40
C GLU A 334 0.81 2.86 -25.11
N ILE A 335 0.78 2.66 -26.42
CA ILE A 335 1.96 2.32 -27.27
C ILE A 335 2.93 3.47 -27.52
N ASP A 336 2.57 4.70 -27.15
CA ASP A 336 3.48 5.86 -27.22
C ASP A 336 4.64 5.77 -26.24
N ASP A 337 4.63 4.76 -25.36
CA ASP A 337 5.70 4.40 -24.43
C ASP A 337 6.36 5.64 -23.77
N SER A 338 5.51 6.49 -23.18
CA SER A 338 5.94 7.79 -22.63
C SER A 338 6.82 7.67 -21.38
N LEU A 339 6.81 6.51 -20.68
CA LEU A 339 7.50 6.33 -19.42
C LEU A 339 9.02 6.52 -19.51
N PRO A 340 9.77 5.91 -20.47
CA PRO A 340 11.20 6.14 -20.62
C PRO A 340 11.54 7.63 -20.86
N THR A 341 10.72 8.32 -21.65
CA THR A 341 10.90 9.76 -21.92
C THR A 341 10.72 10.59 -20.66
N ILE A 342 9.74 10.26 -19.81
CA ILE A 342 9.54 10.93 -18.52
C ILE A 342 10.75 10.69 -17.61
N CYS A 343 11.21 9.44 -17.50
CA CYS A 343 12.37 9.10 -16.69
C CYS A 343 13.63 9.81 -17.15
N GLU A 344 13.91 9.85 -18.45
CA GLU A 344 15.08 10.55 -19.00
C GLU A 344 15.02 12.06 -18.73
N LYS A 345 13.83 12.66 -18.80
CA LYS A 345 13.65 14.10 -18.54
C LYS A 345 13.93 14.49 -17.08
N PHE A 346 13.53 13.67 -16.11
CA PHE A 346 13.54 14.04 -14.69
C PHE A 346 14.57 13.28 -13.84
N ALA A 347 15.09 12.15 -14.34
CA ALA A 347 16.07 11.31 -13.64
C ALA A 347 17.15 10.81 -14.62
N LYS A 348 17.78 11.72 -15.35
CA LYS A 348 18.71 11.48 -16.44
C LYS A 348 19.72 10.37 -16.17
N GLY A 349 19.67 9.31 -16.99
CA GLY A 349 20.62 8.20 -16.93
C GLY A 349 20.55 7.31 -15.71
N GLU A 350 19.54 7.50 -14.85
CA GLU A 350 19.37 6.68 -13.64
C GLU A 350 18.68 5.34 -13.94
N TYR A 351 17.73 5.36 -14.88
CA TYR A 351 16.93 4.20 -15.24
C TYR A 351 17.22 3.75 -16.67
N HIS A 352 17.24 2.43 -16.85
CA HIS A 352 17.56 1.83 -18.15
C HIS A 352 16.37 1.00 -18.63
N PHE A 353 15.92 1.25 -19.86
CA PHE A 353 14.80 0.54 -20.44
C PHE A 353 15.25 -0.18 -21.71
N GLU A 354 15.08 -1.50 -21.74
CA GLU A 354 15.25 -2.28 -22.95
C GLU A 354 14.11 -1.95 -23.93
N SER A 355 14.34 -2.17 -25.24
CA SER A 355 13.25 -2.07 -26.19
C SER A 355 12.20 -3.12 -25.88
N LEU A 356 10.93 -2.72 -25.79
CA LEU A 356 9.85 -3.68 -25.64
C LEU A 356 9.79 -4.53 -26.91
N GLU A 357 9.62 -5.86 -26.75
CA GLU A 357 9.31 -6.71 -27.89
C GLU A 357 8.01 -6.25 -28.51
N ASP A 358 8.10 -5.72 -29.72
CA ASP A 358 6.91 -5.24 -30.45
C ASP A 358 6.10 -6.43 -30.98
N ASN A 359 5.39 -7.06 -30.09
CA ASN A 359 4.41 -8.11 -30.40
C ASN A 359 3.00 -7.54 -30.63
N HIS A 360 2.84 -6.21 -30.62
CA HIS A 360 1.55 -5.59 -30.96
C HIS A 360 1.30 -5.65 -32.45
N ILE A 361 0.02 -5.85 -32.84
CA ILE A 361 -0.40 -5.74 -34.23
C ILE A 361 -0.23 -4.31 -34.74
N PHE A 362 -0.21 -3.36 -33.80
CA PHE A 362 -0.13 -1.95 -34.10
C PHE A 362 1.20 -1.37 -33.64
N ASP A 363 1.94 -0.83 -34.58
CA ASP A 363 2.93 0.18 -34.32
C ASP A 363 2.24 1.57 -34.19
N PHE A 364 3.02 2.56 -33.85
CA PHE A 364 2.53 3.93 -33.71
C PHE A 364 1.87 4.47 -34.99
N GLU A 365 2.36 4.09 -36.18
CA GLU A 365 1.85 4.53 -37.46
C GLU A 365 0.46 3.93 -37.74
N ILE A 366 0.28 2.64 -37.48
CA ILE A 366 -1.00 1.95 -37.65
C ILE A 366 -2.07 2.51 -36.70
N LEU A 367 -1.71 2.79 -35.44
CA LEU A 367 -2.68 3.42 -34.51
C LEU A 367 -3.03 4.85 -34.90
N LYS A 368 -2.11 5.59 -35.47
CA LYS A 368 -2.41 6.90 -36.03
C LYS A 368 -3.42 6.80 -37.20
N ILE A 369 -3.17 5.86 -38.11
CA ILE A 369 -4.10 5.58 -39.22
C ILE A 369 -5.47 5.15 -38.67
N LEU A 370 -5.51 4.29 -37.67
CA LEU A 370 -6.78 3.87 -37.06
C LEU A 370 -7.51 5.05 -36.43
N LYS A 371 -6.82 5.93 -35.72
CA LYS A 371 -7.37 7.14 -35.12
C LYS A 371 -7.94 8.10 -36.20
N ASP A 372 -7.16 8.36 -37.25
CA ASP A 372 -7.60 9.18 -38.37
C ASP A 372 -8.79 8.58 -39.10
N THR A 373 -8.86 7.25 -39.20
CA THR A 373 -9.98 6.52 -39.82
C THR A 373 -11.23 6.63 -38.95
N CYS A 374 -11.10 6.62 -37.65
CA CYS A 374 -12.24 6.79 -36.72
C CYS A 374 -12.76 8.24 -36.64
N LYS A 375 -12.13 9.19 -37.36
CA LYS A 375 -12.57 10.61 -37.46
C LYS A 375 -12.79 11.26 -36.10
N ASP A 376 -11.85 11.06 -35.19
CA ASP A 376 -11.87 11.54 -33.81
C ASP A 376 -13.05 11.01 -32.95
N ASP A 377 -13.74 9.96 -33.41
CA ASP A 377 -14.66 9.22 -32.54
C ASP A 377 -13.86 8.33 -31.57
N GLU A 378 -13.66 8.84 -30.35
CA GLU A 378 -12.88 8.18 -29.32
C GLU A 378 -13.46 6.83 -28.93
N MET A 379 -14.79 6.69 -28.95
CA MET A 379 -15.47 5.44 -28.62
C MET A 379 -15.17 4.36 -29.65
N ILE A 380 -15.33 4.68 -30.96
CA ILE A 380 -15.03 3.74 -32.06
C ILE A 380 -13.53 3.37 -32.02
N PHE A 381 -12.64 4.34 -31.80
CA PHE A 381 -11.22 4.10 -31.70
C PHE A 381 -10.86 3.14 -30.55
N GLU A 382 -11.38 3.36 -29.35
CA GLU A 382 -11.15 2.49 -28.18
C GLU A 382 -11.72 1.08 -28.40
N ILE A 383 -12.89 0.94 -29.01
CA ILE A 383 -13.46 -0.36 -29.37
C ILE A 383 -12.57 -1.09 -30.35
N ALA A 384 -12.24 -0.45 -31.47
CA ALA A 384 -11.44 -1.08 -32.54
C ALA A 384 -10.06 -1.51 -32.03
N LYS A 385 -9.36 -0.62 -31.34
CA LYS A 385 -8.09 -0.90 -30.70
C LYS A 385 -8.15 -2.08 -29.74
N GLY A 386 -9.15 -2.07 -28.85
CA GLY A 386 -9.33 -3.12 -27.85
C GLY A 386 -9.66 -4.50 -28.44
N LEU A 387 -10.58 -4.55 -29.41
CA LEU A 387 -10.97 -5.80 -30.07
C LEU A 387 -9.82 -6.44 -30.84
N LEU A 388 -9.05 -5.65 -31.53
CA LEU A 388 -7.90 -6.12 -32.29
C LEU A 388 -6.80 -6.64 -31.37
N GLU A 389 -6.57 -6.00 -30.22
CA GLU A 389 -5.60 -6.47 -29.25
C GLU A 389 -6.03 -7.77 -28.58
N VAL A 390 -7.32 -7.94 -28.28
CA VAL A 390 -7.84 -9.22 -27.77
C VAL A 390 -7.67 -10.32 -28.82
N GLU A 391 -7.98 -10.07 -30.09
CA GLU A 391 -7.75 -11.07 -31.15
C GLU A 391 -6.27 -11.44 -31.26
N ARG A 392 -5.35 -10.46 -31.21
CA ARG A 392 -3.91 -10.71 -31.21
C ARG A 392 -3.48 -11.64 -30.07
N LYS A 393 -3.95 -11.37 -28.86
CA LYS A 393 -3.64 -12.14 -27.65
C LYS A 393 -4.08 -13.60 -27.78
N HIS A 394 -5.21 -13.84 -28.40
CA HIS A 394 -5.80 -15.16 -28.59
C HIS A 394 -5.43 -15.84 -29.92
N PHE A 395 -4.80 -15.13 -30.85
CA PHE A 395 -4.51 -15.62 -32.20
C PHE A 395 -3.68 -16.91 -32.20
N LYS A 396 -2.66 -17.02 -31.35
CA LYS A 396 -1.77 -18.19 -31.24
C LYS A 396 -2.29 -19.26 -30.27
N SER A 397 -3.41 -19.03 -29.60
CA SER A 397 -3.93 -19.95 -28.58
C SER A 397 -4.76 -21.05 -29.21
N ALA A 398 -4.39 -22.32 -28.99
CA ALA A 398 -5.16 -23.47 -29.45
C ALA A 398 -6.58 -23.53 -28.85
N ARG A 399 -6.74 -22.99 -27.63
CA ARG A 399 -8.05 -22.81 -26.97
C ARG A 399 -8.22 -21.33 -26.64
N ARG A 400 -9.19 -20.68 -27.27
CA ARG A 400 -9.51 -19.28 -27.06
C ARG A 400 -10.43 -19.07 -25.84
N THR A 401 -10.05 -19.67 -24.71
CA THR A 401 -10.82 -19.55 -23.46
C THR A 401 -10.80 -18.11 -22.97
N GLY A 402 -11.98 -17.55 -22.65
CA GLY A 402 -12.11 -16.17 -22.17
C GLY A 402 -12.18 -15.10 -23.25
N LEU A 403 -12.05 -15.43 -24.55
CA LEU A 403 -12.11 -14.47 -25.66
C LEU A 403 -13.40 -13.61 -25.63
N PHE A 404 -14.55 -14.27 -25.48
CA PHE A 404 -15.84 -13.55 -25.45
C PHE A 404 -15.99 -12.67 -24.21
N ASP A 405 -15.47 -13.10 -23.06
CA ASP A 405 -15.47 -12.29 -21.83
C ASP A 405 -14.58 -11.05 -21.99
N GLU A 406 -13.43 -11.18 -22.67
CA GLU A 406 -12.57 -10.05 -22.98
C GLU A 406 -13.21 -9.09 -23.97
N PHE A 407 -13.88 -9.57 -25.03
CA PHE A 407 -14.66 -8.73 -25.93
C PHE A 407 -15.80 -8.01 -25.19
N GLU A 408 -16.57 -8.72 -24.38
CA GLU A 408 -17.65 -8.11 -23.59
C GLU A 408 -17.13 -7.01 -22.66
N ASN A 409 -15.95 -7.20 -22.06
CA ASN A 409 -15.32 -6.19 -21.23
C ASN A 409 -14.92 -4.94 -22.03
N ILE A 410 -14.48 -5.09 -23.28
CA ILE A 410 -14.17 -3.94 -24.14
C ILE A 410 -15.46 -3.19 -24.48
N PHE A 411 -16.51 -3.88 -24.92
CA PHE A 411 -17.81 -3.24 -25.18
C PHE A 411 -18.37 -2.54 -23.94
N LYS A 412 -18.25 -3.12 -22.75
CA LYS A 412 -18.67 -2.48 -21.49
C LYS A 412 -17.88 -1.20 -21.19
N LYS A 413 -16.57 -1.20 -21.47
CA LYS A 413 -15.72 -0.03 -21.23
C LYS A 413 -15.97 1.09 -22.22
N SER A 414 -16.27 0.77 -23.45
CA SER A 414 -16.46 1.71 -24.57
C SER A 414 -17.94 1.98 -24.89
N PHE A 415 -18.86 1.57 -24.01
CA PHE A 415 -20.29 1.66 -24.24
C PHE A 415 -20.82 3.10 -24.21
N TYR A 416 -20.19 3.96 -23.43
CA TYR A 416 -20.68 5.31 -23.18
C TYR A 416 -19.93 6.33 -24.04
N LYS A 417 -20.68 7.22 -24.67
CA LYS A 417 -20.17 8.31 -25.50
C LYS A 417 -19.33 9.30 -24.64
N ASP A 418 -19.86 9.68 -23.48
CA ASP A 418 -19.23 10.59 -22.56
C ASP A 418 -19.76 10.37 -21.12
N ARG A 419 -19.28 11.19 -20.19
CA ARG A 419 -19.68 11.13 -18.77
C ARG A 419 -21.18 11.37 -18.58
N THR A 420 -21.78 12.26 -19.35
CA THR A 420 -23.19 12.62 -19.22
C THR A 420 -24.07 11.47 -19.64
N ASP A 421 -23.82 10.92 -20.84
CA ASP A 421 -24.49 9.71 -21.35
C ASP A 421 -24.40 8.55 -20.35
N ALA A 422 -23.24 8.33 -19.78
CA ALA A 422 -23.01 7.28 -18.78
C ALA A 422 -23.82 7.47 -17.49
N ILE A 423 -23.95 8.71 -17.02
CA ILE A 423 -24.74 9.04 -15.83
C ILE A 423 -26.23 8.85 -16.13
N ASP A 424 -26.71 9.30 -17.28
CA ASP A 424 -28.11 9.19 -17.66
C ASP A 424 -28.53 7.72 -17.83
N TYR A 425 -27.69 6.91 -18.47
CA TYR A 425 -27.90 5.46 -18.54
C TYR A 425 -27.93 4.80 -17.16
N ALA A 426 -27.01 5.17 -16.26
CA ALA A 426 -26.98 4.62 -14.91
C ALA A 426 -28.21 5.04 -14.08
N LYS A 427 -28.75 6.25 -14.29
CA LYS A 427 -30.01 6.70 -13.68
C LYS A 427 -31.21 5.89 -14.17
N GLU A 428 -31.27 5.64 -15.46
CA GLU A 428 -32.36 4.85 -16.07
C GLU A 428 -32.32 3.40 -15.54
N LYS A 429 -31.15 2.78 -15.53
CA LYS A 429 -30.96 1.45 -14.98
C LYS A 429 -31.36 1.37 -13.49
N LYS A 430 -31.05 2.40 -12.70
CA LYS A 430 -31.47 2.50 -11.30
C LYS A 430 -32.99 2.56 -11.17
N LYS A 431 -33.67 3.36 -12.01
CA LYS A 431 -35.15 3.44 -12.04
C LYS A 431 -35.80 2.09 -12.37
N ILE A 432 -35.28 1.39 -13.41
CA ILE A 432 -35.77 0.06 -13.79
C ILE A 432 -35.62 -0.94 -12.64
N LYS A 433 -34.47 -0.93 -11.98
CA LYS A 433 -34.20 -1.82 -10.82
C LYS A 433 -35.18 -1.56 -9.65
N ILE A 434 -35.38 -0.30 -9.30
CA ILE A 434 -36.33 0.08 -8.24
C ILE A 434 -37.76 -0.31 -8.60
N ALA A 435 -38.17 -0.16 -9.88
CA ALA A 435 -39.47 -0.58 -10.33
C ALA A 435 -39.67 -2.10 -10.27
N ALA A 436 -38.65 -2.87 -10.63
CA ALA A 436 -38.68 -4.33 -10.55
C ALA A 436 -38.74 -4.82 -9.09
N GLU A 437 -37.99 -4.20 -8.17
CA GLU A 437 -38.01 -4.52 -6.73
C GLU A 437 -39.39 -4.22 -6.09
N LYS A 438 -40.11 -3.22 -6.55
CA LYS A 438 -41.47 -2.90 -6.08
C LYS A 438 -42.55 -3.86 -6.64
N GLN A 439 -42.28 -4.59 -7.71
CA GLN A 439 -43.17 -5.56 -8.30
C GLN A 439 -43.02 -6.99 -7.79
N LEU A 440 -41.96 -7.28 -7.04
CA LEU A 440 -41.79 -8.57 -6.37
C LEU A 440 -42.77 -8.63 -5.17
N PRO A 441 -43.71 -9.62 -5.14
CA PRO A 441 -44.61 -9.79 -4.01
C PRO A 441 -43.76 -10.09 -2.77
N LEU A 442 -44.09 -9.41 -1.66
CA LEU A 442 -43.65 -9.79 -0.31
C LEU A 442 -44.12 -11.24 -0.07
N THR A 443 -43.29 -12.22 -0.39
CA THR A 443 -43.50 -13.57 0.06
C THR A 443 -43.32 -13.54 1.58
N GLY A 444 -44.47 -13.52 2.26
CA GLY A 444 -44.54 -13.54 3.71
C GLY A 444 -43.83 -14.73 4.28
N THR A 445 -43.07 -14.44 5.29
CA THR A 445 -42.70 -15.42 6.33
C THR A 445 -43.94 -15.75 7.14
N GLU A 446 -44.49 -16.94 6.96
CA GLU A 446 -45.20 -17.66 8.02
C GLU A 446 -44.18 -18.46 8.84
#